data_0554f10a9d36c678bcc449ef5e69bec3
#
_entry.id   0554f10a9d36c678bcc449ef5e69bec3
#
_cell.length_a   1.000
_cell.length_b   1.000
_cell.length_c   1.000
_cell.angle_alpha   90.00
_cell.angle_beta   90.00
_cell.angle_gamma   90.00
#
_symmetry.space_group_name_H-M   'P 1'
#
loop_
_entity.id
_entity.type
_entity.pdbx_description
1 polymer ?
#
loop_
_entity_poly.entity_id
_entity_poly.type
_entity_poly.pdbx_seq_one_letter_code
_entity_poly.pdbx_strand_id
1 'polypeptide(L)'
;MEININTQGKETVAALCGRLDTLAAQESVAQFEALQEKARGTVILDCSKLEYISSSGLRLFLTLRKAADTKGGKVIVKDLSADVRKVFMITGFMNLFEFQ
;
A
#
# COMPACT_ATOMS: atom_id res chain seq x y z
N MET A 1 -6.35 -0.79 -12.98
CA MET A 1 -5.91 -1.06 -11.59
C MET A 1 -6.99 -1.80 -10.83
N GLU A 2 -6.63 -2.87 -10.18
CA GLU A 2 -7.57 -3.66 -9.41
C GLU A 2 -7.01 -3.84 -8.00
N ILE A 3 -7.87 -3.69 -7.00
CA ILE A 3 -7.48 -3.88 -5.59
C ILE A 3 -8.46 -4.89 -4.98
N ASN A 4 -7.92 -6.01 -4.50
CA ASN A 4 -8.71 -7.04 -3.84
C ASN A 4 -8.37 -7.06 -2.36
N ILE A 5 -9.37 -6.79 -1.52
CA ILE A 5 -9.17 -6.69 -0.07
C ILE A 5 -9.80 -7.89 0.61
N ASN A 6 -9.02 -8.55 1.47
CA ASN A 6 -9.47 -9.70 2.24
C ASN A 6 -9.01 -9.55 3.69
N THR A 7 -9.93 -9.66 4.63
CA THR A 7 -9.64 -9.51 6.06
C THR A 7 -9.88 -10.83 6.78
N GLN A 8 -8.89 -11.25 7.59
CA GLN A 8 -9.01 -12.41 8.46
C GLN A 8 -8.48 -12.01 9.85
N GLY A 9 -9.39 -11.91 10.82
CA GLY A 9 -9.02 -11.47 12.17
C GLY A 9 -8.47 -10.06 12.13
N LYS A 10 -7.24 -9.89 12.62
CA LYS A 10 -6.57 -8.58 12.67
C LYS A 10 -5.67 -8.31 11.48
N GLU A 11 -5.69 -9.19 10.49
CA GLU A 11 -4.85 -9.06 9.30
C GLU A 11 -5.72 -8.78 8.07
N THR A 12 -5.36 -7.76 7.33
CA THR A 12 -6.04 -7.39 6.08
C THR A 12 -5.00 -7.40 4.97
N VAL A 13 -5.28 -8.15 3.90
CA VAL A 13 -4.42 -8.19 2.72
C VAL A 13 -5.10 -7.43 1.59
N ALA A 14 -4.40 -6.46 1.02
CA ALA A 14 -4.83 -5.75 -0.18
C ALA A 14 -3.91 -6.14 -1.32
N ALA A 15 -4.43 -6.91 -2.27
CA ALA A 15 -3.69 -7.31 -3.46
C ALA A 15 -3.87 -6.25 -4.54
N LEU A 16 -2.75 -5.63 -4.93
CA LEU A 16 -2.75 -4.54 -5.91
C LEU A 16 -2.30 -5.10 -7.26
N CYS A 17 -3.15 -4.98 -8.27
CA CYS A 17 -2.89 -5.52 -9.59
C CYS A 17 -2.93 -4.41 -10.63
N GLY A 18 -1.84 -4.27 -11.40
CA GLY A 18 -1.77 -3.33 -12.49
C GLY A 18 -0.89 -2.11 -12.20
N ARG A 19 -1.28 -0.98 -12.73
CA ARG A 19 -0.49 0.26 -12.66
C ARG A 19 -1.17 1.26 -11.73
N LEU A 20 -0.49 1.61 -10.64
CA LEU A 20 -0.98 2.64 -9.73
C LEU A 20 -0.42 4.00 -10.17
N ASP A 21 -0.90 4.46 -11.31
CA ASP A 21 -0.55 5.77 -11.85
C ASP A 21 -1.41 6.85 -11.18
N THR A 22 -1.26 8.11 -11.63
CA THR A 22 -1.95 9.24 -11.00
C THR A 22 -3.47 9.09 -11.06
N LEU A 23 -4.02 8.66 -12.20
CA LEU A 23 -5.46 8.48 -12.35
C LEU A 23 -5.95 7.31 -11.47
N ALA A 24 -5.23 6.19 -11.51
CA ALA A 24 -5.57 5.04 -10.69
C ALA A 24 -5.53 5.38 -9.19
N ALA A 25 -4.58 6.22 -8.77
CA ALA A 25 -4.50 6.67 -7.39
C ALA A 25 -5.74 7.47 -7.00
N GLN A 26 -6.20 8.38 -7.87
CA GLN A 26 -7.42 9.14 -7.63
C GLN A 26 -8.64 8.23 -7.50
N GLU A 27 -8.71 7.20 -8.35
CA GLU A 27 -9.82 6.25 -8.36
C GLU A 27 -9.77 5.26 -7.19
N SER A 28 -8.62 5.14 -6.52
CA SER A 28 -8.41 4.16 -5.45
C SER A 28 -8.52 4.76 -4.05
N VAL A 29 -8.82 6.05 -3.93
CA VAL A 29 -8.87 6.73 -2.62
C VAL A 29 -9.84 6.02 -1.67
N ALA A 30 -11.02 5.66 -2.15
CA ALA A 30 -12.04 5.01 -1.29
C ALA A 30 -11.54 3.68 -0.74
N GLN A 31 -10.85 2.86 -1.55
CA GLN A 31 -10.31 1.58 -1.09
C GLN A 31 -9.22 1.80 -0.05
N PHE A 32 -8.35 2.79 -0.24
CA PHE A 32 -7.30 3.10 0.75
C PHE A 32 -7.89 3.68 2.02
N GLU A 33 -8.97 4.43 1.95
CA GLU A 33 -9.69 4.88 3.15
C GLU A 33 -10.27 3.69 3.92
N ALA A 34 -10.82 2.70 3.21
CA ALA A 34 -11.30 1.48 3.84
C ALA A 34 -10.16 0.72 4.54
N LEU A 35 -8.96 0.70 3.92
CA LEU A 35 -7.79 0.08 4.54
C LEU A 35 -7.35 0.83 5.80
N GLN A 36 -7.48 2.16 5.82
CA GLN A 36 -7.16 2.96 7.00
C GLN A 36 -8.03 2.55 8.20
N GLU A 37 -9.27 2.18 7.98
CA GLU A 37 -10.15 1.70 9.04
C GLU A 37 -9.71 0.36 9.62
N LYS A 38 -8.97 -0.44 8.84
CA LYS A 38 -8.42 -1.73 9.27
C LYS A 38 -7.02 -1.59 9.88
N ALA A 39 -6.49 -0.39 9.97
CA ALA A 39 -5.09 -0.16 10.34
C ALA A 39 -4.82 -0.24 11.85
N ARG A 40 -5.77 -0.68 12.66
CA ARG A 40 -5.54 -1.07 14.05
C ARG A 40 -4.78 -2.40 14.13
N GLY A 41 -4.96 -3.25 13.12
CA GLY A 41 -4.24 -4.49 12.98
C GLY A 41 -3.11 -4.36 11.96
N THR A 42 -2.81 -5.45 11.27
CA THR A 42 -1.79 -5.48 10.24
C THR A 42 -2.45 -5.36 8.87
N VAL A 43 -2.01 -4.40 8.07
CA VAL A 43 -2.42 -4.27 6.68
C VAL A 43 -1.24 -4.67 5.81
N ILE A 44 -1.43 -5.67 4.96
CA ILE A 44 -0.42 -6.14 4.02
C ILE A 44 -0.80 -5.65 2.63
N LEU A 45 0.07 -4.85 2.03
CA LEU A 45 -0.08 -4.43 0.65
C LEU A 45 0.69 -5.43 -0.21
N ASP A 46 -0.03 -6.36 -0.82
CA ASP A 46 0.57 -7.37 -1.69
C ASP A 46 0.81 -6.75 -3.05
N CYS A 47 2.08 -6.50 -3.35
CA CYS A 47 2.51 -5.82 -4.57
C CYS A 47 3.08 -6.79 -5.62
N SER A 48 2.83 -8.09 -5.48
CA SER A 48 3.37 -9.08 -6.42
C SER A 48 2.90 -8.86 -7.86
N LYS A 49 1.74 -8.23 -8.04
CA LYS A 49 1.18 -7.94 -9.37
C LYS A 49 1.10 -6.44 -9.63
N LEU A 50 1.76 -5.63 -8.80
CA LEU A 50 1.85 -4.19 -9.02
C LEU A 50 2.98 -3.91 -10.01
N GLU A 51 2.66 -3.30 -11.14
CA GLU A 51 3.60 -3.08 -12.25
C GLU A 51 4.25 -1.72 -12.21
N TYR A 52 3.60 -0.73 -11.60
CA TYR A 52 4.07 0.64 -11.58
C TYR A 52 3.41 1.40 -10.44
N ILE A 53 4.12 2.33 -9.84
CA ILE A 53 3.58 3.23 -8.82
C ILE A 53 4.03 4.66 -9.09
N SER A 54 3.08 5.60 -9.06
CA SER A 54 3.33 7.03 -9.19
C SER A 54 3.58 7.66 -7.82
N SER A 55 4.00 8.93 -7.82
CA SER A 55 4.12 9.69 -6.57
C SER A 55 2.79 9.78 -5.82
N SER A 56 1.68 9.90 -6.57
CA SER A 56 0.34 9.91 -5.98
C SER A 56 0.01 8.57 -5.32
N GLY A 57 0.42 7.46 -5.94
CA GLY A 57 0.26 6.13 -5.36
C GLY A 57 1.09 5.96 -4.09
N LEU A 58 2.34 6.42 -4.11
CA LEU A 58 3.20 6.40 -2.91
C LEU A 58 2.58 7.20 -1.78
N ARG A 59 1.92 8.31 -2.09
CA ARG A 59 1.24 9.13 -1.09
C ARG A 59 0.09 8.39 -0.43
N LEU A 60 -0.65 7.57 -1.19
CA LEU A 60 -1.69 6.71 -0.62
C LEU A 60 -1.10 5.72 0.38
N PHE A 61 0.03 5.10 0.02
CA PHE A 61 0.75 4.19 0.91
C PHE A 61 1.17 4.91 2.19
N LEU A 62 1.72 6.12 2.05
CA LEU A 62 2.20 6.90 3.20
C LEU A 62 1.05 7.30 4.12
N THR A 63 -0.07 7.74 3.56
CA THR A 63 -1.25 8.11 4.33
C THR A 63 -1.78 6.91 5.12
N LEU A 64 -1.79 5.73 4.51
CA LEU A 64 -2.18 4.50 5.18
C LEU A 64 -1.23 4.17 6.33
N ARG A 65 0.08 4.29 6.12
CA ARG A 65 1.06 4.05 7.17
C ARG A 65 0.87 5.00 8.35
N LYS A 66 0.62 6.27 8.08
CA LYS A 66 0.38 7.25 9.14
C LYS A 66 -0.88 6.91 9.94
N ALA A 67 -1.93 6.45 9.27
CA ALA A 67 -3.15 6.01 9.95
C ALA A 67 -2.87 4.81 10.85
N ALA A 68 -2.06 3.86 10.38
CA ALA A 68 -1.69 2.69 11.17
C ALA A 68 -0.88 3.10 12.41
N ASP A 69 0.08 4.00 12.25
CA ASP A 69 0.88 4.51 13.37
C ASP A 69 -0.01 5.13 14.45
N THR A 70 -1.01 5.90 14.03
CA THR A 70 -1.94 6.56 14.95
C THR A 70 -2.82 5.53 15.69
N LYS A 71 -3.19 4.45 15.02
CA LYS A 71 -4.10 3.45 15.55
C LYS A 71 -3.42 2.27 16.24
N GLY A 72 -2.09 2.25 16.24
CA GLY A 72 -1.32 1.18 16.88
C GLY A 72 -1.15 -0.08 16.04
N GLY A 73 -1.47 -0.02 14.76
CA GLY A 73 -1.26 -1.12 13.84
C GLY A 73 0.01 -0.97 13.01
N LYS A 74 0.09 -1.70 11.92
CA LYS A 74 1.24 -1.59 11.02
C LYS A 74 0.88 -1.90 9.58
N VAL A 75 1.72 -1.42 8.65
CA VAL A 75 1.58 -1.67 7.23
C VAL A 75 2.83 -2.40 6.74
N ILE A 76 2.62 -3.51 6.04
CA ILE A 76 3.70 -4.30 5.44
C ILE A 76 3.53 -4.22 3.93
N VAL A 77 4.63 -3.92 3.22
CA VAL A 77 4.66 -3.94 1.76
C VAL A 77 5.34 -5.23 1.34
N LYS A 78 4.64 -6.05 0.56
CA LYS A 78 5.08 -7.39 0.24
C LYS A 78 5.31 -7.58 -1.25
N ASP A 79 6.42 -8.25 -1.57
CA ASP A 79 6.73 -8.74 -2.92
C ASP A 79 6.81 -7.65 -3.98
N LEU A 80 7.55 -6.57 -3.69
CA LEU A 80 7.82 -5.54 -4.69
C LEU A 80 8.62 -6.11 -5.86
N SER A 81 8.22 -5.77 -7.08
CA SER A 81 9.07 -6.02 -8.25
C SER A 81 10.31 -5.13 -8.19
N ALA A 82 11.34 -5.50 -8.97
CA ALA A 82 12.56 -4.70 -9.03
C ALA A 82 12.29 -3.27 -9.49
N ASP A 83 11.40 -3.09 -10.47
CA ASP A 83 11.07 -1.76 -11.00
C ASP A 83 10.36 -0.90 -9.98
N VAL A 84 9.37 -1.45 -9.27
CA VAL A 84 8.63 -0.71 -8.24
C VAL A 84 9.55 -0.42 -7.05
N ARG A 85 10.41 -1.37 -6.68
CA ARG A 85 11.39 -1.17 -5.60
C ARG A 85 12.30 0.01 -5.90
N LYS A 86 12.71 0.19 -7.16
CA LYS A 86 13.54 1.34 -7.54
C LYS A 86 12.84 2.67 -7.25
N VAL A 87 11.54 2.75 -7.49
CA VAL A 87 10.77 3.96 -7.19
C VAL A 87 10.80 4.25 -5.69
N PHE A 88 10.63 3.23 -4.85
CA PHE A 88 10.73 3.39 -3.40
C PHE A 88 12.12 3.86 -2.98
N MET A 89 13.16 3.31 -3.61
CA MET A 89 14.55 3.68 -3.30
C MET A 89 14.85 5.13 -3.70
N ILE A 90 14.47 5.53 -4.90
CA ILE A 90 14.75 6.87 -5.42
C ILE A 90 14.02 7.94 -4.62
N THR A 91 12.81 7.66 -4.16
CA THR A 91 11.99 8.61 -3.42
C THR A 91 12.30 8.62 -1.92
N GLY A 92 13.15 7.72 -1.44
CA GLY A 92 13.48 7.60 -0.02
C GLY A 92 12.42 6.88 0.78
N PHE A 93 11.44 6.25 0.15
CA PHE A 93 10.34 5.57 0.84
C PHE A 93 10.72 4.21 1.40
N MET A 94 11.89 3.65 1.02
CA MET A 94 12.35 2.35 1.55
C MET A 94 12.45 2.32 3.07
N ASN A 95 12.75 3.47 3.68
CA ASN A 95 12.93 3.55 5.14
C ASN A 95 11.62 3.80 5.89
N LEU A 96 10.51 3.97 5.17
CA LEU A 96 9.22 4.34 5.77
C LEU A 96 8.29 3.15 5.95
N PHE A 97 8.62 1.99 5.41
CA PHE A 97 7.74 0.82 5.45
C PHE A 97 8.50 -0.41 5.91
N GLU A 98 7.74 -1.39 6.40
CA GLU A 98 8.24 -2.74 6.65
C GLU A 98 8.01 -3.55 5.37
N PHE A 99 9.02 -4.27 4.92
CA PHE A 99 8.97 -5.03 3.67
C PHE A 99 9.07 -6.54 3.93
N GLN A 100 8.36 -7.30 3.10
CA GLN A 100 8.48 -8.75 3.08
C GLN A 100 8.70 -9.27 1.67
#